data_ba13286611be9f4330132fbbcf1a5a64
#
_entry.id   ba13286611be9f4330132fbbcf1a5a64
#
_cell.length_a   1.000
_cell.length_b   1.000
_cell.length_c   1.000
_cell.angle_alpha   90.00
_cell.angle_beta   90.00
_cell.angle_gamma   90.00
#
_symmetry.space_group_name_H-M   'P 1'
#
loop_
_entity.id
_entity.type
_entity.pdbx_description
1 polymer ?
#
loop_
_entity_poly.entity_id
_entity_poly.type
_entity_poly.pdbx_seq_one_letter_code
_entity_poly.pdbx_strand_id
1 'polypeptide(L)'
;YISFADAALGTKVEVPTIDGKVRVTIPEGTQSGHIMRLKGKGLPSLNSYGKGDQIIEVHIWVPRKLSSEERKVLEKLQASKNFIPDINETRKEKGFFDKMKDMF
;
A
#
# COMPACT_ATOMS: atom_id res chain seq x y z
N TYR A 1 5.48 4.55 -3.68
CA TYR A 1 4.68 3.84 -4.70
C TYR A 1 5.21 2.45 -4.93
N ILE A 2 4.32 1.48 -4.96
CA ILE A 2 4.65 0.11 -5.37
C ILE A 2 3.68 -0.31 -6.48
N SER A 3 4.07 -1.33 -7.26
CA SER A 3 3.20 -1.82 -8.32
C SER A 3 2.01 -2.58 -7.72
N PHE A 4 0.94 -2.69 -8.48
CA PHE A 4 -0.22 -3.48 -8.13
C PHE A 4 0.16 -4.95 -7.85
N ALA A 5 1.02 -5.51 -8.69
CA ALA A 5 1.47 -6.89 -8.52
C ALA A 5 2.26 -7.07 -7.22
N ASP A 6 3.15 -6.13 -6.89
CA ASP A 6 3.91 -6.17 -5.64
C ASP A 6 3.00 -6.10 -4.42
N ALA A 7 1.96 -5.27 -4.47
CA ALA A 7 1.00 -5.17 -3.38
C ALA A 7 0.22 -6.47 -3.18
N ALA A 8 -0.17 -7.11 -4.28
CA ALA A 8 -0.93 -8.35 -4.22
C ALA A 8 -0.09 -9.54 -3.73
N LEU A 9 1.15 -9.61 -4.18
CA LEU A 9 2.04 -10.73 -3.86
C LEU A 9 2.85 -10.52 -2.58
N GLY A 10 2.97 -9.29 -2.15
CA GLY A 10 3.90 -8.91 -1.09
C GLY A 10 5.29 -8.64 -1.66
N THR A 11 6.02 -7.76 -1.03
CA THR A 11 7.36 -7.38 -1.48
C THR A 11 8.16 -6.80 -0.32
N LYS A 12 9.44 -6.57 -0.58
CA LYS A 12 10.32 -5.85 0.34
C LYS A 12 10.83 -4.60 -0.37
N VAL A 13 10.76 -3.47 0.31
CA VAL A 13 11.22 -2.20 -0.23
C VAL A 13 12.25 -1.56 0.69
N GLU A 14 13.17 -0.80 0.11
CA GLU A 14 14.13 -0.02 0.88
C GLU A 14 13.58 1.39 1.02
N VAL A 15 13.55 1.88 2.27
CA VAL A 15 13.04 3.21 2.59
C VAL A 15 14.17 4.03 3.17
N PRO A 16 14.42 5.25 2.64
CA PRO A 16 15.43 6.13 3.22
C PRO A 16 14.98 6.65 4.58
N THR A 17 15.88 6.61 5.54
CA THR A 17 15.69 7.19 6.87
C THR A 17 16.89 8.08 7.19
N ILE A 18 16.83 8.81 8.28
CA ILE A 18 17.97 9.64 8.71
C ILE A 18 19.19 8.81 9.06
N ASP A 19 19.01 7.55 9.41
CA ASP A 19 20.12 6.63 9.77
C ASP A 19 20.57 5.76 8.59
N GLY A 20 20.03 5.98 7.38
CA GLY A 20 20.31 5.19 6.21
C GLY A 20 19.07 4.48 5.70
N LYS A 21 19.26 3.51 4.82
CA LYS A 21 18.14 2.77 4.23
C LYS A 21 17.71 1.61 5.12
N VAL A 22 16.41 1.43 5.25
CA VAL A 22 15.83 0.33 6.02
C VAL A 22 14.97 -0.50 5.07
N ARG A 23 15.10 -1.81 5.14
CA ARG A 23 14.28 -2.72 4.36
C ARG A 23 12.98 -2.98 5.10
N VAL A 24 11.87 -2.73 4.42
CA VAL A 24 10.53 -2.90 4.98
C VAL A 24 9.80 -3.98 4.20
N THR A 25 9.16 -4.90 4.92
CA THR A 25 8.34 -5.95 4.31
C THR A 25 6.93 -5.41 4.11
N ILE A 26 6.46 -5.45 2.86
CA ILE A 26 5.07 -5.12 2.51
C ILE A 26 4.32 -6.45 2.42
N PRO A 27 3.38 -6.72 3.32
CA PRO A 27 2.66 -8.01 3.29
C PRO A 27 1.79 -8.13 2.04
N GLU A 28 1.53 -9.37 1.64
CA GLU A 28 0.62 -9.63 0.52
C GLU A 28 -0.78 -9.10 0.82
N GLY A 29 -1.43 -8.58 -0.20
CA GLY A 29 -2.78 -8.02 -0.05
C GLY A 29 -2.82 -6.62 0.53
N THR A 30 -1.69 -5.92 0.61
CA THR A 30 -1.64 -4.55 1.12
C THR A 30 -2.46 -3.63 0.23
N GLN A 31 -3.33 -2.84 0.85
CA GLN A 31 -4.20 -1.90 0.15
C GLN A 31 -3.54 -0.53 0.00
N SER A 32 -3.96 0.22 -1.01
CA SER A 32 -3.48 1.59 -1.20
C SER A 32 -3.92 2.47 -0.04
N GLY A 33 -3.03 3.34 0.42
CA GLY A 33 -3.29 4.18 1.58
C GLY A 33 -2.91 3.55 2.91
N HIS A 34 -2.41 2.32 2.89
CA HIS A 34 -1.94 1.66 4.11
C HIS A 34 -0.79 2.43 4.74
N ILE A 35 -0.87 2.64 6.04
CA ILE A 35 0.15 3.39 6.78
C ILE A 35 0.95 2.43 7.65
N MET A 36 2.27 2.54 7.54
CA MET A 36 3.21 1.76 8.34
C MET A 36 4.04 2.71 9.20
N ARG A 37 4.37 2.28 10.41
CA ARG A 37 5.18 3.06 11.33
C ARG A 37 6.51 2.38 11.57
N LEU A 38 7.59 3.10 11.32
CA LEU A 38 8.95 2.65 11.64
C LEU A 38 9.37 3.30 12.95
N LYS A 39 9.35 2.53 14.02
CA LYS A 39 9.69 3.02 15.35
C LYS A 39 11.17 3.42 15.44
N GLY A 40 11.42 4.60 16.00
CA GLY A 40 12.77 5.07 16.24
C GLY A 40 13.53 5.49 14.98
N LYS A 41 12.86 5.58 13.82
CA LYS A 41 13.49 5.95 12.55
C LYS A 41 13.14 7.36 12.07
N GLY A 42 12.31 8.07 12.82
CA GLY A 42 11.95 9.45 12.51
C GLY A 42 12.99 10.45 13.03
N LEU A 43 12.63 11.72 12.95
CA LEU A 43 13.49 12.80 13.41
C LEU A 43 13.63 12.77 14.94
N PRO A 44 14.80 13.19 15.47
CA PRO A 44 14.96 13.30 16.92
C PRO A 44 13.98 14.29 17.52
N SER A 45 13.39 13.95 18.65
CA SER A 45 12.52 14.87 19.37
C SER A 45 13.33 15.70 20.35
N LEU A 46 13.06 17.01 20.38
CA LEU A 46 13.73 17.92 21.31
C LEU A 46 13.30 17.70 22.75
N ASN A 47 12.11 17.18 22.96
CA ASN A 47 11.52 17.05 24.30
C ASN A 47 11.39 15.63 24.81
N SER A 48 11.93 14.64 24.10
CA SER A 48 11.86 13.25 24.51
C SER A 48 13.18 12.55 24.26
N TYR A 49 13.43 11.50 25.03
CA TYR A 49 14.60 10.66 24.85
C TYR A 49 14.33 9.73 23.67
N GLY A 50 15.17 9.81 22.65
CA GLY A 50 15.10 8.97 21.48
C GLY A 50 14.51 9.66 20.25
N LYS A 51 14.39 8.91 19.20
CA LYS A 51 13.90 9.39 17.92
C LYS A 51 12.40 9.15 17.81
N GLY A 52 11.72 10.03 17.09
CA GLY A 52 10.33 9.81 16.71
C GLY A 52 10.20 8.64 15.74
N ASP A 53 8.97 8.31 15.39
CA ASP A 53 8.68 7.26 14.42
C ASP A 53 8.60 7.83 13.02
N GLN A 54 9.04 7.07 12.03
CA GLN A 54 8.84 7.43 10.63
C GLN A 54 7.55 6.78 10.14
N ILE A 55 6.71 7.60 9.52
CA ILE A 55 5.44 7.14 8.94
C ILE A 55 5.66 6.91 7.44
N ILE A 56 5.22 5.76 6.96
CA ILE A 56 5.27 5.40 5.54
C ILE A 56 3.85 5.18 5.06
N GLU A 57 3.47 5.87 4.01
CA GLU A 57 2.19 5.66 3.35
C GLU A 57 2.42 4.90 2.04
N VAL A 58 1.74 3.78 1.89
CA VAL A 58 1.87 2.92 0.71
C VAL A 58 0.88 3.36 -0.35
N HIS A 59 1.38 3.71 -1.52
CA HIS A 59 0.55 4.03 -2.67
C HIS A 59 0.74 2.99 -3.76
N ILE A 60 -0.37 2.50 -4.29
CA ILE A 60 -0.36 1.47 -5.34
C ILE A 60 -0.50 2.15 -6.69
N TRP A 61 0.44 1.83 -7.58
CA TRP A 61 0.48 2.38 -8.92
C TRP A 61 -0.15 1.39 -9.90
N VAL A 62 -1.11 1.87 -10.68
CA VAL A 62 -1.77 1.07 -11.72
C VAL A 62 -1.18 1.46 -13.07
N PRO A 63 -0.73 0.50 -13.88
CA PRO A 63 -0.13 0.83 -15.17
C PRO A 63 -1.13 1.46 -16.13
N ARG A 64 -0.67 2.49 -16.84
CA ARG A 64 -1.53 3.21 -17.80
C ARG A 64 -1.58 2.54 -19.15
N LYS A 65 -0.56 1.76 -19.48
CA LYS A 65 -0.45 1.04 -20.77
C LYS A 65 -0.12 -0.40 -20.49
N LEU A 66 -0.73 -1.29 -21.25
CA LEU A 66 -0.51 -2.72 -21.16
C LEU A 66 -0.12 -3.26 -22.51
N SER A 67 0.82 -4.23 -22.53
CA SER A 67 1.08 -5.02 -23.70
C SER A 67 -0.10 -5.96 -23.97
N SER A 68 -0.16 -6.54 -25.17
CA SER A 68 -1.22 -7.51 -25.49
C SER A 68 -1.22 -8.72 -24.56
N GLU A 69 -0.04 -9.18 -24.20
CA GLU A 69 0.10 -10.33 -23.29
C GLU A 69 -0.33 -9.97 -21.87
N GLU A 70 0.08 -8.81 -21.38
CA GLU A 70 -0.32 -8.33 -20.07
C GLU A 70 -1.82 -8.14 -19.96
N ARG A 71 -2.44 -7.60 -21.02
CA ARG A 71 -3.87 -7.44 -21.07
C ARG A 71 -4.60 -8.77 -20.97
N LYS A 72 -4.12 -9.79 -21.67
CA LYS A 72 -4.72 -11.13 -21.61
C LYS A 72 -4.65 -11.73 -20.23
N VAL A 73 -3.53 -11.58 -19.56
CA VAL A 73 -3.35 -12.07 -18.18
C VAL A 73 -4.30 -11.37 -17.24
N LEU A 74 -4.41 -10.04 -17.34
CA LEU A 74 -5.30 -9.27 -16.48
C LEU A 74 -6.77 -9.56 -16.77
N GLU A 75 -7.15 -9.80 -18.01
CA GLU A 75 -8.52 -10.17 -18.36
C GLU A 75 -8.90 -11.51 -17.71
N LYS A 76 -7.98 -12.46 -17.68
CA LYS A 76 -8.15 -13.73 -16.97
C LYS A 76 -8.36 -13.50 -15.48
N LEU A 77 -7.53 -12.66 -14.89
CA LEU A 77 -7.58 -12.35 -13.46
C LEU A 77 -8.85 -11.58 -13.10
N GLN A 78 -9.31 -10.71 -13.99
CA GLN A 78 -10.53 -9.92 -13.78
C GLN A 78 -11.74 -10.81 -13.51
N ALA A 79 -11.79 -11.98 -14.12
CA ALA A 79 -12.86 -12.95 -13.91
C ALA A 79 -12.63 -13.80 -12.65
N SER A 80 -11.47 -13.71 -12.02
CA SER A 80 -11.15 -14.47 -10.82
C SER A 80 -11.90 -13.93 -9.61
N LYS A 81 -12.39 -14.84 -8.78
CA LYS A 81 -13.16 -14.51 -7.58
C LYS A 81 -12.41 -13.58 -6.62
N ASN A 82 -11.10 -13.78 -6.48
CA ASN A 82 -10.28 -12.97 -5.58
C ASN A 82 -10.06 -11.54 -6.06
N PHE A 83 -10.34 -11.25 -7.34
CA PHE A 83 -10.18 -9.92 -7.92
C PHE A 83 -11.49 -9.15 -7.99
N ILE A 84 -12.55 -9.70 -7.43
CA ILE A 84 -13.85 -9.03 -7.33
C ILE A 84 -13.93 -8.43 -5.93
N PRO A 85 -14.18 -7.11 -5.80
CA PRO A 85 -14.27 -6.49 -4.47
C PRO A 85 -15.36 -7.15 -3.63
N ASP A 86 -15.03 -7.44 -2.38
CA ASP A 86 -15.96 -7.98 -1.42
C ASP A 86 -16.58 -6.83 -0.63
N ILE A 87 -17.89 -6.70 -0.71
CA ILE A 87 -18.62 -5.65 -0.02
C ILE A 87 -18.42 -5.76 1.50
N ASN A 88 -18.31 -6.96 2.03
CA ASN A 88 -18.12 -7.16 3.47
C ASN A 88 -16.74 -6.70 3.94
N GLU A 89 -15.71 -6.88 3.11
CA GLU A 89 -14.38 -6.37 3.42
C GLU A 89 -14.32 -4.85 3.30
N THR A 90 -14.97 -4.28 2.29
CA THR A 90 -14.99 -2.84 2.10
C THR A 90 -15.76 -2.12 3.21
N ARG A 91 -16.73 -2.79 3.84
CA ARG A 91 -17.44 -2.24 4.99
C ARG A 91 -16.58 -2.06 6.23
N LYS A 92 -15.48 -2.79 6.34
CA LYS A 92 -14.52 -2.62 7.43
C LYS A 92 -13.77 -1.30 7.35
N GLU A 93 -13.78 -0.68 6.19
CA GLU A 93 -13.16 0.63 5.93
C GLU A 93 -14.23 1.72 5.77
N LYS A 94 -15.11 1.82 6.77
CA LYS A 94 -16.24 2.75 6.74
C LYS A 94 -15.89 4.18 6.37
N GLY A 95 -14.79 4.69 6.90
CA GLY A 95 -14.38 6.07 6.65
C GLY A 95 -14.04 6.33 5.18
N PHE A 96 -13.38 5.37 4.56
CA PHE A 96 -13.02 5.46 3.14
C PHE A 96 -14.26 5.34 2.25
N PHE A 97 -15.16 4.43 2.58
CA PHE A 97 -16.37 4.18 1.82
C PHE A 97 -17.33 5.35 1.86
N ASP A 98 -17.52 5.93 3.04
CA ASP A 98 -18.37 7.11 3.21
C ASP A 98 -17.81 8.31 2.46
N LYS A 99 -16.48 8.44 2.44
CA LYS A 99 -15.80 9.48 1.69
C LYS A 99 -16.01 9.32 0.19
N MET A 100 -16.00 8.10 -0.32
CA MET A 100 -16.28 7.82 -1.72
C MET A 100 -17.73 8.12 -2.11
N LYS A 101 -18.68 7.84 -1.22
CA LYS A 101 -20.09 8.15 -1.44
C LYS A 101 -20.31 9.65 -1.58
N ASP A 102 -19.61 10.44 -0.78
CA ASP A 102 -19.73 11.91 -0.83
C ASP A 102 -19.09 12.49 -2.09
N MET A 103 -18.19 11.76 -2.75
CA MET A 103 -17.54 12.17 -3.99
C MET A 103 -18.35 11.84 -5.24
N PHE A 104 -19.32 10.97 -5.13
CA PHE A 104 -20.21 10.55 -6.20
C PHE A 104 -21.66 10.90 -5.86
#